data_c860c8267eed54df4fd6f3c6aeba568e
#
_entry.id   c860c8267eed54df4fd6f3c6aeba568e
#
_cell.length_a   1.000
_cell.length_b   1.000
_cell.length_c   1.000
_cell.angle_alpha   90.00
_cell.angle_beta   90.00
_cell.angle_gamma   90.00
#
_symmetry.space_group_name_H-M   'P 1'
#
loop_
_entity.id
_entity.type
_entity.pdbx_description
1 polymer ?
#
loop_
_entity_poly.entity_id
_entity_poly.type
_entity_poly.pdbx_seq_one_letter_code
_entity_poly.pdbx_strand_id
1 'polypeptide(L)'
;MTATMQRWSMDALGRESLRLVQEPVPQPGPGEVRVRVNAVALNYRDKMVIEGTMPIPLSFPFTPASDMAGVVDSIGEGVTRFKPGARVISTFFPEWIDGKPQADARDLPYKTSGGYFQGMLAEYVIVSENALVASPESLDDAEASTL
;
A
#
# COMPACT_ATOMS: atom_id res chain seq x y z
N MET A 1 -8.83 -12.15 -22.47
CA MET A 1 -7.52 -11.51 -22.17
C MET A 1 -7.54 -11.06 -20.72
N THR A 2 -6.54 -11.42 -19.93
CA THR A 2 -6.43 -10.97 -18.54
C THR A 2 -6.02 -9.49 -18.53
N ALA A 3 -6.74 -8.65 -17.79
CA ALA A 3 -6.37 -7.25 -17.63
C ALA A 3 -4.99 -7.14 -16.95
N THR A 4 -4.17 -6.20 -17.41
CA THR A 4 -2.83 -5.95 -16.86
C THR A 4 -2.75 -4.58 -16.21
N MET A 5 -1.82 -4.41 -15.28
CA MET A 5 -1.52 -3.16 -14.58
C MET A 5 -0.03 -2.87 -14.63
N GLN A 6 0.32 -1.62 -14.35
CA GLN A 6 1.68 -1.19 -14.11
C GLN A 6 1.95 -0.98 -12.63
N ARG A 7 3.15 -1.35 -12.18
CA ARG A 7 3.66 -0.98 -10.86
C ARG A 7 5.16 -0.73 -10.90
N TRP A 8 5.62 0.09 -9.99
CA TRP A 8 7.05 0.20 -9.72
C TRP A 8 7.51 -0.96 -8.86
N SER A 9 8.57 -1.63 -9.29
CA SER A 9 9.11 -2.82 -8.65
C SER A 9 10.63 -2.78 -8.61
N MET A 10 11.20 -3.33 -7.56
CA MET A 10 12.64 -3.49 -7.42
C MET A 10 12.97 -4.91 -6.93
N ASP A 11 14.07 -5.47 -7.44
CA ASP A 11 14.53 -6.82 -7.11
C ASP A 11 15.72 -6.80 -6.14
N ALA A 12 16.28 -5.63 -5.88
CA ALA A 12 17.39 -5.38 -4.95
C ALA A 12 17.30 -3.96 -4.40
N LEU A 13 18.04 -3.66 -3.36
CA LEU A 13 18.19 -2.29 -2.86
C LEU A 13 18.90 -1.40 -3.89
N GLY A 14 18.56 -0.12 -3.88
CA GLY A 14 19.14 0.89 -4.77
C GLY A 14 18.17 1.38 -5.82
N ARG A 15 18.25 2.68 -6.14
CA ARG A 15 17.36 3.31 -7.13
C ARG A 15 17.49 2.73 -8.53
N GLU A 16 18.66 2.23 -8.86
CA GLU A 16 18.97 1.58 -10.14
C GLU A 16 18.19 0.27 -10.34
N SER A 17 17.69 -0.33 -9.26
CA SER A 17 16.87 -1.54 -9.31
C SER A 17 15.38 -1.24 -9.51
N LEU A 18 14.96 0.02 -9.39
CA LEU A 18 13.54 0.40 -9.50
C LEU A 18 13.13 0.46 -10.98
N ARG A 19 12.12 -0.31 -11.34
CA ARG A 19 11.60 -0.45 -12.69
C ARG A 19 10.09 -0.39 -12.73
N LEU A 20 9.54 0.18 -13.80
CA LEU A 20 8.13 0.03 -14.12
C LEU A 20 7.92 -1.32 -14.79
N VAL A 21 7.10 -2.17 -14.18
CA VAL A 21 6.78 -3.52 -14.68
C VAL A 21 5.30 -3.62 -15.00
N GLN A 22 4.96 -4.51 -15.92
CA GLN A 22 3.59 -4.84 -16.29
C GLN A 22 3.26 -6.24 -15.79
N GLU A 23 2.13 -6.40 -15.10
CA GLU A 23 1.70 -7.70 -14.58
C GLU A 23 0.16 -7.81 -14.59
N PRO A 24 -0.40 -9.02 -14.42
CA PRO A 24 -1.84 -9.19 -14.31
C PRO A 24 -2.42 -8.40 -13.13
N VAL A 25 -3.62 -7.81 -13.32
CA VAL A 25 -4.36 -7.19 -12.21
C VAL A 25 -4.69 -8.26 -11.16
N PRO A 26 -4.24 -8.08 -9.90
CA PRO A 26 -4.45 -9.08 -8.86
C PRO A 26 -5.92 -9.17 -8.44
N GLN A 27 -6.32 -10.34 -7.90
CA GLN A 27 -7.66 -10.56 -7.37
C GLN A 27 -7.62 -10.55 -5.84
N PRO A 28 -8.59 -9.90 -5.17
CA PRO A 28 -8.65 -9.89 -3.71
C PRO A 28 -9.08 -11.27 -3.17
N GLY A 29 -8.36 -11.76 -2.16
CA GLY A 29 -8.74 -12.90 -1.35
C GLY A 29 -9.75 -12.55 -0.25
N PRO A 30 -10.12 -13.51 0.61
CA PRO A 30 -11.03 -13.27 1.74
C PRO A 30 -10.51 -12.17 2.66
N GLY A 31 -11.39 -11.20 3.01
CA GLY A 31 -11.05 -10.04 3.85
C GLY A 31 -10.19 -8.97 3.17
N GLU A 32 -9.87 -9.13 1.90
CA GLU A 32 -9.04 -8.22 1.13
C GLU A 32 -9.87 -7.33 0.19
N VAL A 33 -9.32 -6.16 -0.07
CA VAL A 33 -9.88 -5.15 -0.96
C VAL A 33 -8.88 -4.83 -2.05
N ARG A 34 -9.32 -4.84 -3.30
CA ARG A 34 -8.55 -4.26 -4.41
C ARG A 34 -8.90 -2.80 -4.53
N VAL A 35 -7.88 -1.96 -4.44
CA VAL A 35 -8.00 -0.51 -4.62
C VAL A 35 -7.37 -0.12 -5.94
N ARG A 36 -8.10 0.62 -6.77
CA ARG A 36 -7.53 1.35 -7.90
C ARG A 36 -6.94 2.65 -7.35
N VAL A 37 -5.61 2.73 -7.41
CA VAL A 37 -4.85 3.85 -6.86
C VAL A 37 -4.96 5.06 -7.79
N ASN A 38 -5.35 6.21 -7.26
CA ASN A 38 -5.47 7.46 -7.99
C ASN A 38 -4.33 8.43 -7.68
N ALA A 39 -3.79 8.37 -6.45
CA ALA A 39 -2.67 9.21 -6.01
C ALA A 39 -1.81 8.48 -4.98
N VAL A 40 -0.52 8.76 -5.01
CA VAL A 40 0.48 8.24 -4.05
C VAL A 40 1.32 9.42 -3.56
N ALA A 41 1.40 9.60 -2.25
CA ALA A 41 2.31 10.57 -1.65
C ALA A 41 3.69 9.93 -1.44
N LEU A 42 4.73 10.60 -1.90
CA LEU A 42 6.11 10.15 -1.70
C LEU A 42 6.72 10.82 -0.46
N ASN A 43 7.30 10.01 0.40
CA ASN A 43 7.93 10.43 1.64
C ASN A 43 9.45 10.24 1.59
N TYR A 44 10.18 11.01 2.38
CA TYR A 44 11.63 10.82 2.54
C TYR A 44 11.97 9.39 2.99
N ARG A 45 11.08 8.78 3.77
CA ARG A 45 11.20 7.38 4.18
C ARG A 45 11.27 6.43 2.99
N ASP A 46 10.50 6.65 1.94
CA ASP A 46 10.48 5.78 0.75
C ASP A 46 11.87 5.75 0.09
N LYS A 47 12.53 6.91 0.01
CA LYS A 47 13.93 7.00 -0.43
C LYS A 47 14.84 6.16 0.46
N MET A 48 14.72 6.26 1.78
CA MET A 48 15.54 5.51 2.73
C MET A 48 15.32 3.99 2.61
N VAL A 49 14.09 3.56 2.37
CA VAL A 49 13.75 2.14 2.15
C VAL A 49 14.35 1.64 0.84
N ILE A 50 14.17 2.38 -0.25
CA ILE A 50 14.72 2.01 -1.57
C ILE A 50 16.25 1.91 -1.52
N GLU A 51 16.92 2.86 -0.87
CA GLU A 51 18.39 2.90 -0.75
C GLU A 51 18.94 1.95 0.32
N GLY A 52 18.08 1.30 1.11
CA GLY A 52 18.50 0.36 2.15
C GLY A 52 19.16 0.99 3.37
N THR A 53 18.91 2.29 3.61
CA THR A 53 19.45 3.01 4.78
C THR A 53 18.61 2.81 6.04
N MET A 54 17.43 2.19 5.90
CA MET A 54 16.62 1.72 7.03
C MET A 54 16.75 0.20 7.19
N PRO A 55 16.90 -0.32 8.41
CA PRO A 55 17.03 -1.76 8.68
C PRO A 55 15.65 -2.47 8.63
N ILE A 56 14.99 -2.42 7.48
CA ILE A 56 13.71 -3.10 7.25
C ILE A 56 13.95 -4.31 6.36
N PRO A 57 13.53 -5.53 6.75
CA PRO A 57 13.63 -6.69 5.90
C PRO A 57 12.59 -6.59 4.78
N LEU A 58 13.03 -6.31 3.55
CA LEU A 58 12.16 -6.26 2.38
C LEU A 58 11.99 -7.64 1.77
N SER A 59 10.79 -7.92 1.28
CA SER A 59 10.51 -9.09 0.44
C SER A 59 10.52 -8.68 -1.02
N PHE A 60 11.48 -9.19 -1.80
CA PHE A 60 11.58 -8.92 -3.23
C PHE A 60 10.79 -9.94 -4.08
N PRO A 61 10.20 -9.53 -5.22
CA PRO A 61 10.18 -8.18 -5.76
C PRO A 61 9.36 -7.24 -4.87
N PHE A 62 9.83 -6.00 -4.67
CA PHE A 62 9.27 -5.04 -3.73
C PHE A 62 8.71 -3.81 -4.45
N THR A 63 7.51 -3.37 -4.04
CA THR A 63 6.88 -2.12 -4.47
C THR A 63 7.00 -1.08 -3.35
N PRO A 64 7.57 0.10 -3.59
CA PRO A 64 7.73 1.12 -2.56
C PRO A 64 6.48 1.97 -2.34
N ALA A 65 6.62 2.97 -1.47
CA ALA A 65 5.65 3.96 -1.00
C ALA A 65 4.59 3.41 -0.03
N SER A 66 4.26 4.23 0.99
CA SER A 66 3.35 3.83 2.07
C SER A 66 1.94 4.39 1.92
N ASP A 67 1.81 5.55 1.25
CA ASP A 67 0.61 6.37 1.36
C ASP A 67 -0.07 6.54 0.01
N MET A 68 -1.35 6.16 -0.05
CA MET A 68 -2.16 6.30 -1.25
C MET A 68 -3.57 6.75 -0.95
N ALA A 69 -4.21 7.36 -1.95
CA ALA A 69 -5.64 7.51 -2.04
C ALA A 69 -6.15 6.86 -3.33
N GLY A 70 -7.35 6.29 -3.27
CA GLY A 70 -7.94 5.63 -4.42
C GLY A 70 -9.38 5.24 -4.21
N VAL A 71 -9.85 4.38 -5.07
CA VAL A 71 -11.24 3.90 -5.07
C VAL A 71 -11.24 2.37 -4.99
N VAL A 72 -12.09 1.84 -4.12
CA VAL A 72 -12.34 0.40 -4.04
C VAL A 72 -12.87 -0.09 -5.38
N ASP A 73 -12.12 -0.96 -6.03
CA ASP A 73 -12.46 -1.53 -7.33
C ASP A 73 -13.21 -2.86 -7.19
N SER A 74 -12.72 -3.74 -6.32
CA SER A 74 -13.40 -5.00 -5.99
C SER A 74 -13.09 -5.43 -4.55
N ILE A 75 -13.91 -6.31 -4.01
CA ILE A 75 -13.80 -6.82 -2.64
C ILE A 75 -13.78 -8.35 -2.65
N GLY A 76 -13.03 -8.93 -1.73
CA GLY A 76 -13.03 -10.37 -1.46
C GLY A 76 -14.17 -10.81 -0.54
N GLU A 77 -14.26 -12.10 -0.34
CA GLU A 77 -15.26 -12.70 0.56
C GLU A 77 -15.09 -12.18 2.00
N GLY A 78 -16.21 -11.90 2.67
CA GLY A 78 -16.24 -11.46 4.07
C GLY A 78 -15.92 -9.98 4.30
N VAL A 79 -15.56 -9.20 3.28
CA VAL A 79 -15.40 -7.75 3.40
C VAL A 79 -16.73 -7.07 3.68
N THR A 80 -16.78 -6.26 4.74
CA THR A 80 -18.00 -5.58 5.19
C THR A 80 -17.86 -4.07 5.33
N ARG A 81 -16.61 -3.56 5.47
CA ARG A 81 -16.36 -2.14 5.75
C ARG A 81 -16.51 -1.24 4.53
N PHE A 82 -16.25 -1.77 3.35
CA PHE A 82 -16.26 -1.00 2.11
C PHE A 82 -17.04 -1.70 1.00
N LYS A 83 -17.49 -0.91 0.03
CA LYS A 83 -18.13 -1.38 -1.19
C LYS A 83 -17.36 -0.85 -2.41
N PRO A 84 -17.43 -1.52 -3.56
CA PRO A 84 -16.90 -0.96 -4.80
C PRO A 84 -17.40 0.47 -5.03
N GLY A 85 -16.52 1.36 -5.44
CA GLY A 85 -16.78 2.78 -5.61
C GLY A 85 -16.49 3.65 -4.38
N ALA A 86 -16.24 3.07 -3.20
CA ALA A 86 -15.86 3.84 -2.00
C ALA A 86 -14.47 4.47 -2.18
N ARG A 87 -14.33 5.76 -1.82
CA ARG A 87 -13.04 6.44 -1.76
C ARG A 87 -12.34 6.10 -0.45
N VAL A 88 -11.06 5.73 -0.55
CA VAL A 88 -10.26 5.24 0.59
C VAL A 88 -8.85 5.77 0.55
N ILE A 89 -8.23 5.82 1.73
CA ILE A 89 -6.79 6.03 1.92
C ILE A 89 -6.18 4.87 2.70
N SER A 90 -4.90 4.59 2.48
CA SER A 90 -4.17 3.56 3.21
C SER A 90 -3.79 4.02 4.61
N THR A 91 -3.70 3.06 5.54
CA THR A 91 -3.08 3.30 6.84
C THR A 91 -1.60 2.92 6.79
N PHE A 92 -0.77 3.66 7.52
CA PHE A 92 0.68 3.38 7.59
C PHE A 92 0.99 2.05 8.29
N PHE A 93 0.20 1.71 9.32
CA PHE A 93 0.29 0.45 10.07
C PHE A 93 -0.93 -0.43 9.80
N PRO A 94 -0.90 -1.31 8.79
CA PRO A 94 -2.06 -2.11 8.39
C PRO A 94 -2.65 -3.00 9.47
N GLU A 95 -1.82 -3.48 10.39
CA GLU A 95 -2.22 -4.39 11.47
C GLU A 95 -2.54 -3.69 12.80
N TRP A 96 -2.36 -2.37 12.89
CA TRP A 96 -2.70 -1.61 14.10
C TRP A 96 -4.16 -1.15 14.05
N ILE A 97 -5.03 -1.88 14.75
CA ILE A 97 -6.47 -1.63 14.75
C ILE A 97 -6.88 -0.67 15.87
N ASP A 98 -6.35 -0.90 17.08
CA ASP A 98 -6.63 -0.08 18.25
C ASP A 98 -5.57 -0.23 19.36
N GLY A 99 -5.71 0.53 20.43
CA GLY A 99 -4.87 0.43 21.61
C GLY A 99 -3.40 0.76 21.36
N LYS A 100 -2.50 0.05 22.05
CA LYS A 100 -1.06 0.23 21.89
C LYS A 100 -0.56 -0.50 20.63
N PRO A 101 0.42 0.06 19.89
CA PRO A 101 1.06 -0.66 18.78
C PRO A 101 1.57 -2.03 19.24
N GLN A 102 1.45 -3.04 18.40
CA GLN A 102 1.88 -4.41 18.72
C GLN A 102 3.40 -4.56 18.87
N ALA A 103 4.18 -3.62 18.32
CA ALA A 103 5.63 -3.58 18.47
C ALA A 103 6.05 -2.40 19.33
N ASP A 104 6.91 -2.63 20.30
CA ASP A 104 7.62 -1.55 20.97
C ASP A 104 8.86 -1.14 20.14
N ALA A 105 9.54 -0.06 20.54
CA ALA A 105 10.74 0.42 19.83
C ALA A 105 11.91 -0.60 19.81
N ARG A 106 11.77 -1.73 20.47
CA ARG A 106 12.76 -2.82 20.55
C ARG A 106 12.43 -3.98 19.62
N ASP A 107 11.15 -4.12 19.24
CA ASP A 107 10.67 -5.15 18.32
C ASP A 107 10.63 -4.59 16.89
N LEU A 108 11.81 -4.37 16.33
CA LEU A 108 11.94 -4.09 14.89
C LEU A 108 11.80 -5.41 14.10
N PRO A 109 11.21 -5.32 12.90
CA PRO A 109 10.76 -4.13 12.20
C PRO A 109 9.29 -3.79 12.49
N TYR A 110 8.99 -2.49 12.54
CA TYR A 110 7.60 -2.04 12.45
C TYR A 110 6.99 -2.53 11.15
N LYS A 111 5.87 -3.23 11.24
CA LYS A 111 5.15 -3.76 10.08
C LYS A 111 4.35 -2.66 9.38
N THR A 112 5.03 -1.90 8.56
CA THR A 112 4.48 -0.76 7.83
C THR A 112 4.26 -1.06 6.37
N SER A 113 3.29 -0.39 5.74
CA SER A 113 3.16 -0.34 4.28
C SER A 113 4.41 0.29 3.66
N GLY A 114 4.79 -0.14 2.46
CA GLY A 114 5.99 0.35 1.80
C GLY A 114 7.29 0.07 2.56
N GLY A 115 7.33 -1.05 3.29
CA GLY A 115 8.45 -1.50 4.09
C GLY A 115 8.34 -2.99 4.35
N TYR A 116 7.83 -3.40 5.51
CA TYR A 116 7.58 -4.81 5.80
C TYR A 116 6.55 -5.40 4.83
N PHE A 117 5.45 -4.68 4.58
CA PHE A 117 4.47 -5.00 3.54
C PHE A 117 4.81 -4.30 2.23
N GLN A 118 4.31 -4.85 1.13
CA GLN A 118 4.38 -4.20 -0.18
C GLN A 118 3.79 -2.78 -0.12
N GLY A 119 4.31 -1.90 -0.96
CA GLY A 119 3.88 -0.52 -1.01
C GLY A 119 2.79 -0.25 -2.04
N MET A 120 2.51 1.04 -2.21
CA MET A 120 1.33 1.57 -2.88
C MET A 120 1.61 2.12 -4.29
N LEU A 121 2.88 2.06 -4.77
CA LEU A 121 3.26 2.65 -6.06
C LEU A 121 2.91 1.72 -7.24
N ALA A 122 1.61 1.50 -7.42
CA ALA A 122 1.02 0.62 -8.42
C ALA A 122 -0.36 1.15 -8.85
N GLU A 123 -0.86 0.75 -10.02
CA GLU A 123 -2.21 1.11 -10.46
C GLU A 123 -3.31 0.43 -9.62
N TYR A 124 -3.05 -0.78 -9.16
CA TYR A 124 -3.92 -1.52 -8.24
C TYR A 124 -3.09 -2.12 -7.11
N VAL A 125 -3.67 -2.11 -5.91
CA VAL A 125 -3.11 -2.76 -4.72
C VAL A 125 -4.15 -3.66 -4.07
N ILE A 126 -3.69 -4.74 -3.44
CA ILE A 126 -4.50 -5.59 -2.57
C ILE A 126 -4.08 -5.33 -1.13
N VAL A 127 -5.06 -4.98 -0.30
CA VAL A 127 -4.84 -4.74 1.12
C VAL A 127 -5.99 -5.31 1.95
N SER A 128 -5.75 -5.60 3.23
CA SER A 128 -6.84 -5.92 4.16
C SER A 128 -7.82 -4.74 4.25
N GLU A 129 -9.12 -5.01 4.39
CA GLU A 129 -10.11 -3.95 4.64
C GLU A 129 -9.76 -3.12 5.89
N ASN A 130 -9.02 -3.69 6.86
CA ASN A 130 -8.58 -3.00 8.06
C ASN A 130 -7.39 -2.05 7.83
N ALA A 131 -6.70 -2.17 6.72
CA ALA A 131 -5.62 -1.27 6.31
C ALA A 131 -6.10 -0.01 5.57
N LEU A 132 -7.40 0.21 5.55
CA LEU A 132 -8.04 1.32 4.85
C LEU A 132 -8.94 2.13 5.78
N VAL A 133 -9.01 3.42 5.52
CA VAL A 133 -10.03 4.33 6.07
C VAL A 133 -10.73 5.08 4.95
N ALA A 134 -11.96 5.52 5.20
CA ALA A 134 -12.69 6.33 4.24
C ALA A 134 -11.96 7.65 3.98
N SER A 135 -11.78 8.01 2.72
CA SER A 135 -11.21 9.30 2.34
C SER A 135 -12.16 10.43 2.73
N PRO A 136 -11.66 11.56 3.31
CA PRO A 136 -12.49 12.72 3.58
C PRO A 136 -13.14 13.26 2.30
N GLU A 137 -14.42 13.60 2.38
CA GLU A 137 -15.16 14.13 1.21
C GLU A 137 -14.66 15.49 0.73
N SER A 138 -14.08 16.28 1.65
CA SER A 138 -13.58 17.62 1.37
C SER A 138 -12.23 17.67 0.65
N LEU A 139 -11.54 16.53 0.53
CA LEU A 139 -10.23 16.43 -0.11
C LEU A 139 -10.33 15.68 -1.44
N ASP A 140 -9.55 16.11 -2.41
CA ASP A 140 -9.31 15.31 -3.60
C ASP A 140 -8.34 14.14 -3.28
N ASP A 141 -8.09 13.24 -4.24
CA ASP A 141 -7.26 12.07 -3.97
C ASP A 141 -5.77 12.43 -3.80
N ALA A 142 -5.29 13.49 -4.45
CA ALA A 142 -3.92 13.95 -4.27
C ALA A 142 -3.71 14.50 -2.87
N GLU A 143 -4.64 15.34 -2.38
CA GLU A 143 -4.63 15.88 -1.02
C GLU A 143 -4.79 14.74 0.01
N ALA A 144 -5.77 13.86 -0.19
CA ALA A 144 -6.07 12.77 0.74
C ALA A 144 -4.92 11.76 0.88
N SER A 145 -4.12 11.56 -0.18
CA SER A 145 -2.94 10.67 -0.12
C SER A 145 -1.84 11.16 0.81
N THR A 146 -1.91 12.42 1.29
CA THR A 146 -0.90 13.03 2.16
C THR A 146 -1.24 12.98 3.66
N LEU A 147 -2.37 12.37 4.03
CA LEU A 147 -2.86 12.27 5.42
C LEU A 147 -2.15 11.18 6.23
#